data_62932415b10ef4bbe757b34653c73c16
#
_entry.id   62932415b10ef4bbe757b34653c73c16
#
_cell.length_a   1.000
_cell.length_b   1.000
_cell.length_c   1.000
_cell.angle_alpha   90.00
_cell.angle_beta   90.00
_cell.angle_gamma   90.00
#
_symmetry.space_group_name_H-M   'P 1'
#
loop_
_entity.id
_entity.type
_entity.pdbx_description
1 polymer ?
#
loop_
_entity_poly.entity_id
_entity_poly.type
_entity_poly.pdbx_seq_one_letter_code
_entity_poly.pdbx_strand_id
1 'polypeptide(L)'
;MKSRLIIAVLVAGCGVGWPPTAHAQTIEATPGRIMTDETATIRVSGAQPNSHLTIRAELVDGGGHPWSAEAEFVADARGVVDVSKQAPVKGSYRTVSAMGLIWSMRPEAKDVHIYEPPHELGPQTIRFHLLQNGKETASTQLEQMILREGVQQVHVDGELRGVLFLPAGEGKHPGVLVLGGSEGGTPTRRAAWLAGHGYAAFALCYFRCEGRPQELRDIALEYFGEALSWMRQRPEIGDAPLAVMGVSRGGELALQLGSMYPWIKAVVAYVPANVRYPSCCQMPLGASWTWKGQALAWQGPREKLDAAELMRASIQVEHTQGPVLVISGEDDGVWPSANMVDAVAARLRQNHFAHEVVVLKYAHAGHRAGMPEIIPAWHNGVPHPGAVRVTDYGGTPEGNAESSLDAIPKVLEFLDKSLKGGN
;
A
#
# COMPACT_ATOMS: atom_id res chain seq x y z
N MET A 1 37.66 -89.61 -35.98
CA MET A 1 36.71 -88.97 -35.05
C MET A 1 37.35 -87.66 -34.58
N LYS A 2 36.89 -86.53 -35.05
CA LYS A 2 37.44 -85.21 -34.67
C LYS A 2 36.40 -84.50 -33.80
N SER A 3 36.67 -84.31 -32.49
CA SER A 3 35.85 -83.55 -31.56
C SER A 3 36.09 -82.08 -31.81
N ARG A 4 35.02 -81.29 -32.03
CA ARG A 4 35.04 -79.83 -32.07
C ARG A 4 34.63 -79.27 -30.72
N LEU A 5 35.53 -78.52 -30.11
CA LEU A 5 35.30 -77.73 -28.89
C LEU A 5 34.62 -76.43 -29.26
N ILE A 6 33.45 -76.20 -28.68
CA ILE A 6 32.72 -74.92 -28.84
C ILE A 6 33.03 -74.06 -27.62
N ILE A 7 33.74 -72.94 -27.82
CA ILE A 7 33.97 -71.88 -26.78
C ILE A 7 32.83 -70.88 -26.86
N ALA A 8 32.04 -70.83 -25.78
CA ALA A 8 31.01 -69.78 -25.63
C ALA A 8 31.68 -68.54 -25.00
N VAL A 9 31.69 -67.46 -25.74
CA VAL A 9 32.15 -66.13 -25.23
C VAL A 9 30.96 -65.44 -24.59
N LEU A 10 30.99 -65.28 -23.28
CA LEU A 10 30.06 -64.44 -22.50
C LEU A 10 30.48 -62.97 -22.67
N VAL A 11 29.71 -62.19 -23.43
CA VAL A 11 29.85 -60.72 -23.49
C VAL A 11 29.11 -60.13 -22.30
N ALA A 12 29.83 -59.72 -21.28
CA ALA A 12 29.29 -58.92 -20.20
C ALA A 12 29.04 -57.49 -20.70
N GLY A 13 27.79 -57.15 -20.93
CA GLY A 13 27.35 -55.79 -21.32
C GLY A 13 27.46 -54.86 -20.10
N CYS A 14 28.55 -54.10 -19.99
CA CYS A 14 28.61 -52.94 -19.09
C CYS A 14 27.62 -51.88 -19.62
N GLY A 15 26.44 -51.82 -19.00
CA GLY A 15 25.52 -50.70 -19.17
C GLY A 15 26.16 -49.40 -18.63
N VAL A 16 26.72 -48.58 -19.49
CA VAL A 16 27.15 -47.24 -19.16
C VAL A 16 25.85 -46.42 -19.00
N GLY A 17 25.37 -46.35 -17.77
CA GLY A 17 24.32 -45.41 -17.43
C GLY A 17 24.87 -44.00 -17.69
N TRP A 18 24.31 -43.29 -18.66
CA TRP A 18 24.58 -41.87 -18.80
C TRP A 18 24.20 -41.18 -17.50
N PRO A 19 25.09 -40.34 -16.93
CA PRO A 19 24.70 -39.53 -15.80
C PRO A 19 23.49 -38.68 -16.21
N PRO A 20 22.48 -38.52 -15.32
CA PRO A 20 21.36 -37.64 -15.63
C PRO A 20 21.93 -36.28 -15.98
N THR A 21 21.53 -35.76 -17.15
CA THR A 21 21.87 -34.39 -17.54
C THR A 21 21.36 -33.48 -16.45
N ALA A 22 22.27 -32.93 -15.65
CA ALA A 22 21.93 -31.91 -14.66
C ALA A 22 21.39 -30.72 -15.44
N HIS A 23 20.07 -30.56 -15.46
CA HIS A 23 19.46 -29.33 -15.96
C HIS A 23 19.99 -28.19 -15.11
N ALA A 24 20.45 -27.10 -15.76
CA ALA A 24 20.87 -25.92 -15.03
C ALA A 24 19.67 -25.40 -14.21
N GLN A 25 19.91 -25.10 -12.94
CA GLN A 25 18.90 -24.49 -12.10
C GLN A 25 18.55 -23.10 -12.67
N THR A 26 17.27 -22.79 -12.71
CA THR A 26 16.76 -21.48 -13.10
C THR A 26 15.90 -20.90 -12.00
N ILE A 27 15.86 -19.57 -11.91
CA ILE A 27 14.90 -18.81 -11.13
C ILE A 27 14.26 -17.77 -12.03
N GLU A 28 12.95 -17.65 -11.97
CA GLU A 28 12.17 -16.75 -12.82
C GLU A 28 11.16 -15.96 -11.99
N ALA A 29 10.97 -14.69 -12.33
CA ALA A 29 9.90 -13.84 -11.86
C ALA A 29 8.87 -13.65 -12.99
N THR A 30 7.61 -14.02 -12.77
CA THR A 30 6.60 -13.96 -13.82
C THR A 30 5.30 -13.30 -13.30
N PRO A 31 4.85 -12.21 -13.93
CA PRO A 31 5.55 -11.43 -14.96
C PRO A 31 6.80 -10.74 -14.41
N GLY A 32 7.79 -10.42 -15.27
CA GLY A 32 9.04 -9.75 -14.89
C GLY A 32 8.89 -8.24 -14.59
N ARG A 33 7.69 -7.68 -14.86
CA ARG A 33 7.30 -6.30 -14.53
C ARG A 33 5.86 -6.29 -14.03
N ILE A 34 5.63 -5.62 -12.89
CA ILE A 34 4.32 -5.48 -12.24
C ILE A 34 4.14 -4.07 -11.70
N MET A 35 2.90 -3.70 -11.37
CA MET A 35 2.65 -2.53 -10.54
C MET A 35 2.88 -2.87 -9.06
N THR A 36 3.08 -1.84 -8.21
CA THR A 36 3.31 -2.04 -6.76
C THR A 36 2.12 -2.69 -6.04
N ASP A 37 0.95 -2.70 -6.61
CA ASP A 37 -0.28 -3.32 -6.11
C ASP A 37 -0.58 -4.70 -6.74
N GLU A 38 0.28 -5.17 -7.64
CA GLU A 38 0.18 -6.47 -8.32
C GLU A 38 1.15 -7.49 -7.72
N THR A 39 0.95 -8.76 -8.02
CA THR A 39 1.80 -9.87 -7.57
C THR A 39 2.51 -10.55 -8.72
N ALA A 40 3.73 -11.05 -8.46
CA ALA A 40 4.46 -11.92 -9.37
C ALA A 40 4.71 -13.29 -8.73
N THR A 41 4.84 -14.32 -9.56
CA THR A 41 5.26 -15.65 -9.12
C THR A 41 6.77 -15.76 -9.26
N ILE A 42 7.46 -16.09 -8.16
CA ILE A 42 8.87 -16.47 -8.17
C ILE A 42 8.95 -17.99 -8.18
N ARG A 43 9.58 -18.52 -9.22
CA ARG A 43 9.66 -19.97 -9.47
C ARG A 43 11.09 -20.41 -9.73
N VAL A 44 11.49 -21.49 -9.04
CA VAL A 44 12.74 -22.21 -9.29
C VAL A 44 12.42 -23.49 -10.06
N SER A 45 13.27 -23.86 -11.02
CA SER A 45 13.19 -25.11 -11.76
C SER A 45 14.57 -25.75 -11.91
N GLY A 46 14.63 -27.06 -12.18
CA GLY A 46 15.87 -27.80 -12.40
C GLY A 46 16.66 -28.11 -11.13
N ALA A 47 16.07 -27.93 -9.94
CA ALA A 47 16.69 -28.35 -8.69
C ALA A 47 16.65 -29.88 -8.52
N GLN A 48 17.51 -30.42 -7.66
CA GLN A 48 17.38 -31.81 -7.26
C GLN A 48 16.12 -31.98 -6.42
N PRO A 49 15.32 -33.03 -6.68
CA PRO A 49 14.16 -33.35 -5.84
C PRO A 49 14.50 -33.37 -4.37
N ASN A 50 13.64 -32.76 -3.54
CA ASN A 50 13.76 -32.63 -2.10
C ASN A 50 15.04 -31.92 -1.60
N SER A 51 15.76 -31.21 -2.48
CA SER A 51 16.91 -30.39 -2.07
C SER A 51 16.45 -29.08 -1.42
N HIS A 52 17.25 -28.62 -0.46
CA HIS A 52 17.09 -27.33 0.19
C HIS A 52 17.72 -26.23 -0.65
N LEU A 53 17.00 -25.15 -0.87
CA LEU A 53 17.38 -23.99 -1.67
C LEU A 53 17.06 -22.72 -0.89
N THR A 54 17.95 -21.75 -0.93
CA THR A 54 17.67 -20.41 -0.37
C THR A 54 17.44 -19.43 -1.50
N ILE A 55 16.37 -18.66 -1.40
CA ILE A 55 16.14 -17.49 -2.28
C ILE A 55 16.41 -16.26 -1.44
N ARG A 56 17.36 -15.44 -1.86
CA ARG A 56 17.63 -14.11 -1.32
C ARG A 56 17.04 -13.09 -2.28
N ALA A 57 16.26 -12.15 -1.75
CA ALA A 57 15.78 -10.99 -2.48
C ALA A 57 16.43 -9.73 -1.92
N GLU A 58 16.79 -8.79 -2.81
CA GLU A 58 17.43 -7.53 -2.43
C GLU A 58 16.97 -6.38 -3.33
N LEU A 59 16.97 -5.18 -2.76
CA LEU A 59 16.76 -3.92 -3.47
C LEU A 59 17.53 -2.78 -2.78
N VAL A 60 17.65 -1.67 -3.48
CA VAL A 60 18.11 -0.38 -2.89
C VAL A 60 16.91 0.56 -2.93
N ASP A 61 16.55 1.14 -1.78
CA ASP A 61 15.42 2.04 -1.66
C ASP A 61 15.70 3.45 -2.23
N GLY A 62 14.69 4.34 -2.20
CA GLY A 62 14.82 5.72 -2.68
C GLY A 62 15.82 6.58 -1.87
N GLY A 63 16.09 6.21 -0.63
CA GLY A 63 17.14 6.82 0.21
C GLY A 63 18.55 6.29 -0.07
N GLY A 64 18.69 5.30 -0.96
CA GLY A 64 19.97 4.67 -1.29
C GLY A 64 20.37 3.55 -0.32
N HIS A 65 19.47 3.06 0.53
CA HIS A 65 19.75 2.04 1.51
C HIS A 65 19.46 0.64 0.96
N PRO A 66 20.37 -0.34 1.19
CA PRO A 66 20.13 -1.73 0.81
C PRO A 66 19.12 -2.40 1.78
N TRP A 67 18.19 -3.15 1.19
CA TRP A 67 17.20 -3.99 1.87
C TRP A 67 17.29 -5.40 1.36
N SER A 68 17.14 -6.37 2.25
CA SER A 68 17.18 -7.79 1.87
C SER A 68 16.23 -8.66 2.69
N ALA A 69 15.88 -9.80 2.10
CA ALA A 69 15.15 -10.90 2.73
C ALA A 69 15.71 -12.23 2.22
N GLU A 70 15.68 -13.26 3.06
CA GLU A 70 16.04 -14.63 2.69
C GLU A 70 14.98 -15.61 3.15
N ALA A 71 14.72 -16.62 2.33
CA ALA A 71 13.84 -17.72 2.68
C ALA A 71 14.34 -19.04 2.08
N GLU A 72 14.31 -20.11 2.88
CA GLU A 72 14.69 -21.44 2.49
C GLU A 72 13.46 -22.27 2.12
N PHE A 73 13.54 -22.97 1.01
CA PHE A 73 12.49 -23.83 0.47
C PHE A 73 13.02 -25.24 0.19
N VAL A 74 12.11 -26.20 0.13
CA VAL A 74 12.42 -27.56 -0.30
C VAL A 74 11.80 -27.78 -1.69
N ALA A 75 12.62 -28.15 -2.67
CA ALA A 75 12.13 -28.46 -4.02
C ALA A 75 11.19 -29.67 -3.99
N ASP A 76 10.14 -29.65 -4.80
CA ASP A 76 9.19 -30.75 -4.96
C ASP A 76 9.86 -31.97 -5.67
N ALA A 77 9.09 -33.06 -5.85
CA ALA A 77 9.56 -34.26 -6.52
C ALA A 77 9.99 -34.04 -8.01
N ARG A 78 9.67 -32.88 -8.58
CA ARG A 78 10.05 -32.47 -9.93
C ARG A 78 11.20 -31.48 -9.95
N GLY A 79 11.76 -31.16 -8.78
CA GLY A 79 12.82 -30.17 -8.63
C GLY A 79 12.34 -28.73 -8.78
N VAL A 80 11.11 -28.42 -8.37
CA VAL A 80 10.47 -27.11 -8.50
C VAL A 80 10.21 -26.50 -7.12
N VAL A 81 10.42 -25.19 -7.00
CA VAL A 81 9.89 -24.34 -5.92
C VAL A 81 8.98 -23.30 -6.54
N ASP A 82 7.75 -23.17 -6.04
CA ASP A 82 6.80 -22.14 -6.41
C ASP A 82 6.44 -21.36 -5.14
N VAL A 83 7.02 -20.15 -5.00
CA VAL A 83 6.90 -19.31 -3.80
C VAL A 83 5.43 -18.92 -3.53
N SER A 84 4.60 -18.85 -4.57
CA SER A 84 3.17 -18.52 -4.42
C SER A 84 2.33 -19.66 -3.85
N LYS A 85 2.89 -20.89 -3.74
CA LYS A 85 2.15 -22.09 -3.37
C LYS A 85 2.71 -22.82 -2.17
N GLN A 86 3.92 -22.49 -1.74
CA GLN A 86 4.53 -23.17 -0.59
C GLN A 86 5.14 -22.17 0.39
N ALA A 87 4.97 -22.44 1.68
CA ALA A 87 5.64 -21.70 2.73
C ALA A 87 7.12 -22.04 2.77
N PRO A 88 8.01 -21.10 3.11
CA PRO A 88 9.40 -21.41 3.38
C PRO A 88 9.53 -22.25 4.67
N VAL A 89 10.51 -23.14 4.69
CA VAL A 89 10.84 -23.94 5.90
C VAL A 89 11.62 -23.10 6.92
N LYS A 90 12.31 -22.04 6.43
CA LYS A 90 13.07 -21.12 7.27
C LYS A 90 13.22 -19.78 6.52
N GLY A 91 13.34 -18.66 7.25
CA GLY A 91 13.65 -17.36 6.62
C GLY A 91 12.95 -16.19 7.29
N SER A 92 12.82 -15.10 6.54
CA SER A 92 12.27 -13.82 6.98
C SER A 92 10.74 -13.84 7.17
N TYR A 93 10.04 -14.85 6.62
CA TYR A 93 8.60 -15.08 6.79
C TYR A 93 8.30 -16.59 6.86
N ARG A 94 7.04 -16.97 7.13
CA ARG A 94 6.66 -18.37 7.42
C ARG A 94 5.40 -18.84 6.71
N THR A 95 4.64 -17.97 6.10
CA THR A 95 3.37 -18.26 5.44
C THR A 95 3.54 -18.46 3.94
N VAL A 96 2.52 -18.95 3.25
CA VAL A 96 2.49 -18.97 1.79
C VAL A 96 2.20 -17.56 1.31
N SER A 97 3.15 -16.94 0.62
CA SER A 97 2.98 -15.58 0.09
C SER A 97 3.83 -15.37 -1.17
N ALA A 98 3.19 -15.06 -2.29
CA ALA A 98 3.88 -14.77 -3.54
C ALA A 98 4.89 -13.61 -3.41
N MET A 99 4.57 -12.64 -2.54
CA MET A 99 5.37 -11.43 -2.33
C MET A 99 6.12 -11.46 -0.99
N GLY A 100 6.20 -12.63 -0.34
CA GLY A 100 6.82 -12.79 0.98
C GLY A 100 8.26 -12.31 1.06
N LEU A 101 9.05 -12.60 0.04
CA LEU A 101 10.44 -12.13 -0.08
C LEU A 101 10.56 -10.61 -0.25
N ILE A 102 9.49 -9.89 -0.60
CA ILE A 102 9.50 -8.43 -0.76
C ILE A 102 9.05 -7.76 0.53
N TRP A 103 7.83 -8.07 1.01
CA TRP A 103 7.31 -7.39 2.19
C TRP A 103 8.09 -7.72 3.48
N SER A 104 8.80 -8.85 3.54
CA SER A 104 9.59 -9.24 4.70
C SER A 104 11.02 -8.67 4.71
N MET A 105 11.43 -7.92 3.69
CA MET A 105 12.73 -7.27 3.65
C MET A 105 12.98 -6.37 4.85
N ARG A 106 14.24 -6.34 5.26
CA ARG A 106 14.74 -5.45 6.32
C ARG A 106 15.91 -4.65 5.80
N PRO A 107 16.11 -3.42 6.31
CA PRO A 107 17.30 -2.65 5.97
C PRO A 107 18.55 -3.30 6.59
N GLU A 108 19.67 -3.20 5.90
CA GLU A 108 20.97 -3.63 6.43
C GLU A 108 21.52 -2.63 7.45
N ALA A 109 21.23 -1.34 7.26
CA ALA A 109 21.66 -0.26 8.15
C ALA A 109 20.68 -0.08 9.34
N LYS A 110 21.23 0.17 10.54
CA LYS A 110 20.44 0.28 11.78
C LYS A 110 19.72 1.62 11.95
N ASP A 111 20.13 2.63 11.24
CA ASP A 111 19.60 4.00 11.25
C ASP A 111 18.50 4.22 10.19
N VAL A 112 18.19 3.21 9.42
CA VAL A 112 17.04 3.20 8.51
C VAL A 112 15.81 2.75 9.29
N HIS A 113 14.75 3.53 9.24
CA HIS A 113 13.55 3.35 10.05
C HIS A 113 12.32 2.85 9.28
N ILE A 114 12.30 3.07 7.98
CA ILE A 114 11.21 2.70 7.08
C ILE A 114 11.74 2.67 5.65
N TYR A 115 11.11 1.87 4.80
CA TYR A 115 11.42 1.86 3.37
C TYR A 115 11.00 3.17 2.70
N GLU A 116 11.92 3.76 1.96
CA GLU A 116 11.68 4.92 1.11
C GLU A 116 11.46 4.48 -0.34
N PRO A 117 10.30 4.78 -0.94
CA PRO A 117 10.07 4.45 -2.35
C PRO A 117 10.97 5.27 -3.29
N PRO A 118 11.20 4.78 -4.53
CA PRO A 118 11.91 5.54 -5.55
C PRO A 118 11.32 6.94 -5.74
N HIS A 119 12.21 7.93 -5.91
CA HIS A 119 11.82 9.30 -6.20
C HIS A 119 11.12 9.41 -7.57
N GLU A 120 10.33 10.48 -7.76
CA GLU A 120 9.66 10.82 -9.03
C GLU A 120 8.81 9.68 -9.61
N LEU A 121 8.27 8.79 -8.76
CA LEU A 121 7.49 7.62 -9.15
C LEU A 121 8.24 6.66 -10.09
N GLY A 122 9.55 6.63 -9.96
CA GLY A 122 10.42 5.74 -10.74
C GLY A 122 10.20 4.25 -10.42
N PRO A 123 10.70 3.36 -11.28
CA PRO A 123 10.63 1.93 -11.04
C PRO A 123 11.55 1.48 -9.90
N GLN A 124 11.14 0.42 -9.20
CA GLN A 124 11.95 -0.28 -8.20
C GLN A 124 12.40 -1.63 -8.78
N THR A 125 13.71 -1.84 -8.89
CA THR A 125 14.26 -3.14 -9.27
C THR A 125 14.51 -4.00 -8.03
N ILE A 126 13.99 -5.22 -8.04
CA ILE A 126 14.21 -6.25 -7.02
C ILE A 126 14.98 -7.38 -7.67
N ARG A 127 16.11 -7.78 -7.08
CA ARG A 127 16.92 -8.91 -7.53
C ARG A 127 16.68 -10.13 -6.66
N PHE A 128 16.58 -11.29 -7.30
CA PHE A 128 16.44 -12.58 -6.62
C PHE A 128 17.63 -13.46 -6.97
N HIS A 129 18.30 -13.96 -5.94
CA HIS A 129 19.46 -14.85 -6.04
C HIS A 129 19.07 -16.23 -5.52
N LEU A 130 19.25 -17.26 -6.34
CA LEU A 130 19.10 -18.65 -5.94
C LEU A 130 20.40 -19.16 -5.39
N LEU A 131 20.41 -19.56 -4.13
CA LEU A 131 21.58 -20.08 -3.43
C LEU A 131 21.42 -21.57 -3.11
N GLN A 132 22.44 -22.37 -3.41
CA GLN A 132 22.56 -23.76 -2.97
C GLN A 132 23.88 -23.93 -2.25
N ASN A 133 23.84 -24.43 -1.00
CA ASN A 133 25.01 -24.55 -0.13
C ASN A 133 25.83 -23.23 0.00
N GLY A 134 25.12 -22.08 0.07
CA GLY A 134 25.72 -20.75 0.18
C GLY A 134 26.34 -20.20 -1.12
N LYS A 135 26.26 -20.94 -2.23
CA LYS A 135 26.76 -20.49 -3.54
C LYS A 135 25.59 -20.12 -4.45
N GLU A 136 25.68 -18.97 -5.11
CA GLU A 136 24.70 -18.56 -6.13
C GLU A 136 24.78 -19.49 -7.35
N THR A 137 23.63 -19.99 -7.78
CA THR A 137 23.48 -20.89 -8.92
C THR A 137 22.68 -20.26 -10.06
N ALA A 138 21.79 -19.30 -9.75
CA ALA A 138 21.02 -18.54 -10.73
C ALA A 138 20.52 -17.23 -10.12
N SER A 139 20.13 -16.28 -10.94
CA SER A 139 19.47 -15.05 -10.50
C SER A 139 18.45 -14.55 -11.51
N THR A 140 17.52 -13.72 -11.05
CA THR A 140 16.52 -13.01 -11.86
C THR A 140 16.20 -11.66 -11.25
N GLN A 141 15.40 -10.87 -11.95
CA GLN A 141 14.93 -9.57 -11.43
C GLN A 141 13.43 -9.40 -11.69
N LEU A 142 12.82 -8.59 -10.84
CA LEU A 142 11.46 -8.09 -10.96
C LEU A 142 11.50 -6.57 -10.94
N GLU A 143 10.78 -5.93 -11.85
CA GLU A 143 10.60 -4.49 -11.86
C GLU A 143 9.20 -4.15 -11.33
N GLN A 144 9.14 -3.40 -10.22
CA GLN A 144 7.89 -2.85 -9.70
C GLN A 144 7.73 -1.40 -10.14
N MET A 145 6.59 -1.10 -10.75
CA MET A 145 6.23 0.22 -11.27
C MET A 145 5.23 0.91 -10.35
N ILE A 146 5.43 2.19 -10.08
CA ILE A 146 4.46 3.03 -9.35
C ILE A 146 3.51 3.69 -10.35
N LEU A 147 4.05 4.17 -11.47
CA LEU A 147 3.29 4.86 -12.51
C LEU A 147 3.01 3.90 -13.68
N ARG A 148 1.73 3.65 -13.95
CA ARG A 148 1.32 2.82 -15.09
C ARG A 148 1.56 3.59 -16.40
N GLU A 149 1.98 2.87 -17.43
CA GLU A 149 2.22 3.44 -18.76
C GLU A 149 0.97 4.16 -19.30
N GLY A 150 1.17 5.34 -19.89
CA GLY A 150 0.10 6.19 -20.43
C GLY A 150 -0.59 7.10 -19.43
N VAL A 151 -0.36 6.94 -18.12
CA VAL A 151 -0.85 7.89 -17.12
C VAL A 151 -0.15 9.24 -17.29
N GLN A 152 -0.94 10.31 -17.38
CA GLN A 152 -0.43 11.66 -17.52
C GLN A 152 -0.39 12.37 -16.15
N GLN A 153 0.58 13.26 -15.97
CA GLN A 153 0.75 14.08 -14.78
C GLN A 153 0.57 15.57 -15.16
N VAL A 154 -0.35 16.24 -14.52
CA VAL A 154 -0.62 17.67 -14.69
C VAL A 154 -0.28 18.37 -13.38
N HIS A 155 0.81 19.12 -13.36
CA HIS A 155 1.19 19.94 -12.21
C HIS A 155 0.23 21.12 -12.05
N VAL A 156 -0.15 21.40 -10.81
CA VAL A 156 -1.08 22.48 -10.44
C VAL A 156 -0.35 23.41 -9.45
N ASP A 157 0.07 24.57 -9.95
CA ASP A 157 0.97 25.51 -9.27
C ASP A 157 0.33 26.93 -9.17
N GLY A 158 -0.92 27.00 -8.75
CA GLY A 158 -1.65 28.25 -8.57
C GLY A 158 -2.14 28.45 -7.12
N GLU A 159 -3.38 28.87 -6.97
CA GLU A 159 -4.10 28.91 -5.69
C GLU A 159 -4.24 27.51 -5.09
N LEU A 160 -4.44 26.50 -5.96
CA LEU A 160 -4.32 25.09 -5.61
C LEU A 160 -2.90 24.60 -5.89
N ARG A 161 -2.43 23.67 -5.07
CA ARG A 161 -1.12 23.03 -5.20
C ARG A 161 -1.26 21.52 -5.24
N GLY A 162 -0.61 20.86 -6.20
CA GLY A 162 -0.64 19.41 -6.29
C GLY A 162 -0.37 18.87 -7.69
N VAL A 163 -0.73 17.62 -7.90
CA VAL A 163 -0.58 16.94 -9.19
C VAL A 163 -1.86 16.19 -9.51
N LEU A 164 -2.48 16.49 -10.64
CA LEU A 164 -3.57 15.68 -11.18
C LEU A 164 -2.99 14.57 -12.06
N PHE A 165 -3.31 13.34 -11.71
CA PHE A 165 -2.99 12.17 -12.51
C PHE A 165 -4.21 11.78 -13.33
N LEU A 166 -4.03 11.65 -14.64
CA LEU A 166 -5.08 11.26 -15.57
C LEU A 166 -4.81 9.87 -16.11
N PRO A 167 -5.83 9.01 -16.16
CA PRO A 167 -5.71 7.68 -16.76
C PRO A 167 -5.27 7.73 -18.22
N ALA A 168 -4.73 6.64 -18.73
CA ALA A 168 -4.50 6.46 -20.14
C ALA A 168 -5.85 6.43 -20.89
N GLY A 169 -5.88 7.00 -22.11
CA GLY A 169 -7.06 7.06 -22.97
C GLY A 169 -7.77 8.40 -22.93
N GLU A 170 -8.79 8.51 -23.76
CA GLU A 170 -9.62 9.71 -23.90
C GLU A 170 -10.96 9.55 -23.16
N GLY A 171 -11.59 10.66 -22.83
CA GLY A 171 -12.91 10.69 -22.22
C GLY A 171 -12.95 11.23 -20.81
N LYS A 172 -14.11 11.10 -20.18
CA LYS A 172 -14.32 11.51 -18.78
C LYS A 172 -14.06 10.36 -17.83
N HIS A 173 -13.39 10.67 -16.73
CA HIS A 173 -13.06 9.71 -15.69
C HIS A 173 -13.67 10.15 -14.35
N PRO A 174 -14.14 9.23 -13.50
CA PRO A 174 -14.48 9.56 -12.13
C PRO A 174 -13.31 10.21 -11.42
N GLY A 175 -13.58 11.27 -10.65
CA GLY A 175 -12.54 12.02 -9.95
C GLY A 175 -12.34 11.54 -8.52
N VAL A 176 -11.08 11.50 -8.07
CA VAL A 176 -10.74 11.22 -6.67
C VAL A 176 -9.81 12.31 -6.13
N LEU A 177 -10.27 13.03 -5.12
CA LEU A 177 -9.41 13.94 -4.35
C LEU A 177 -8.60 13.13 -3.34
N VAL A 178 -7.28 13.16 -3.44
CA VAL A 178 -6.35 12.36 -2.63
C VAL A 178 -5.65 13.23 -1.60
N LEU A 179 -5.76 12.85 -0.32
CA LEU A 179 -5.31 13.63 0.82
C LEU A 179 -4.20 12.90 1.60
N GLY A 180 -3.11 13.61 1.89
CA GLY A 180 -2.01 13.13 2.74
C GLY A 180 -2.36 13.14 4.23
N GLY A 181 -1.53 12.50 5.05
CA GLY A 181 -1.63 12.49 6.51
C GLY A 181 -0.89 13.67 7.16
N SER A 182 -0.47 13.47 8.42
CA SER A 182 0.23 14.51 9.20
C SER A 182 1.67 14.79 8.73
N GLU A 183 2.19 13.98 7.83
CA GLU A 183 3.48 14.19 7.17
C GLU A 183 3.46 15.40 6.22
N GLY A 184 2.29 15.76 5.69
CA GLY A 184 2.13 16.82 4.70
C GLY A 184 2.64 16.43 3.30
N GLY A 185 2.86 17.44 2.45
CA GLY A 185 3.32 17.21 1.08
C GLY A 185 2.20 16.73 0.14
N THR A 186 2.61 16.20 -1.00
CA THR A 186 1.70 15.80 -2.09
C THR A 186 1.62 14.26 -2.17
N PRO A 187 0.45 13.64 -1.99
CA PRO A 187 0.29 12.18 -1.95
C PRO A 187 0.29 11.53 -3.36
N THR A 188 1.34 11.78 -4.15
CA THR A 188 1.44 11.43 -5.58
C THR A 188 1.31 9.94 -5.85
N ARG A 189 1.87 9.07 -4.99
CA ARG A 189 1.85 7.62 -5.20
C ARG A 189 0.43 7.04 -5.21
N ARG A 190 -0.41 7.45 -4.25
CA ARG A 190 -1.82 7.00 -4.20
C ARG A 190 -2.63 7.53 -5.38
N ALA A 191 -2.36 8.77 -5.82
CA ALA A 191 -3.03 9.33 -6.99
C ALA A 191 -2.56 8.62 -8.28
N ALA A 192 -1.26 8.32 -8.43
CA ALA A 192 -0.73 7.55 -9.54
C ALA A 192 -1.34 6.13 -9.61
N TRP A 193 -1.48 5.45 -8.44
CA TRP A 193 -2.15 4.17 -8.35
C TRP A 193 -3.60 4.25 -8.83
N LEU A 194 -4.39 5.21 -8.35
CA LEU A 194 -5.78 5.41 -8.78
C LEU A 194 -5.88 5.70 -10.29
N ALA A 195 -4.97 6.52 -10.83
CA ALA A 195 -4.97 6.80 -12.27
C ALA A 195 -4.64 5.55 -13.09
N GLY A 196 -3.77 4.68 -12.59
CA GLY A 196 -3.53 3.37 -13.18
C GLY A 196 -4.76 2.46 -13.24
N HIS A 197 -5.79 2.75 -12.42
CA HIS A 197 -7.07 2.03 -12.36
C HIS A 197 -8.25 2.81 -12.96
N GLY A 198 -7.98 3.88 -13.70
CA GLY A 198 -8.99 4.59 -14.49
C GLY A 198 -9.70 5.75 -13.77
N TYR A 199 -9.13 6.29 -12.69
CA TYR A 199 -9.64 7.46 -11.97
C TYR A 199 -8.79 8.69 -12.24
N ALA A 200 -9.41 9.84 -12.52
CA ALA A 200 -8.72 11.13 -12.51
C ALA A 200 -8.43 11.52 -11.05
N ALA A 201 -7.18 11.35 -10.60
CA ALA A 201 -6.83 11.46 -9.19
C ALA A 201 -6.02 12.72 -8.91
N PHE A 202 -6.55 13.62 -8.07
CA PHE A 202 -5.87 14.85 -7.69
C PHE A 202 -5.15 14.69 -6.34
N ALA A 203 -3.84 14.53 -6.38
CA ALA A 203 -2.98 14.58 -5.20
C ALA A 203 -2.87 16.05 -4.74
N LEU A 204 -3.71 16.46 -3.80
CA LEU A 204 -3.74 17.83 -3.31
C LEU A 204 -2.74 18.03 -2.17
N CYS A 205 -1.88 19.03 -2.31
CA CYS A 205 -1.07 19.51 -1.21
C CYS A 205 -1.78 20.67 -0.49
N TYR A 206 -1.97 20.54 0.82
CA TYR A 206 -2.66 21.55 1.61
C TYR A 206 -1.80 22.10 2.76
N PHE A 207 -0.65 21.46 3.06
CA PHE A 207 0.40 21.99 3.94
C PHE A 207 1.74 21.31 3.64
N ARG A 208 2.84 21.88 4.11
CA ARG A 208 4.22 21.42 3.92
C ARG A 208 4.58 21.21 2.46
N CYS A 209 4.20 22.16 1.62
CA CYS A 209 4.67 22.34 0.25
C CYS A 209 4.76 23.83 -0.06
N GLU A 210 5.35 24.15 -1.20
CA GLU A 210 5.54 25.54 -1.61
C GLU A 210 4.23 26.31 -1.67
N GLY A 211 4.20 27.52 -1.13
CA GLY A 211 3.03 28.39 -1.10
C GLY A 211 1.90 27.95 -0.15
N ARG A 212 2.11 26.90 0.66
CA ARG A 212 1.14 26.41 1.65
C ARG A 212 1.70 26.47 3.08
N PRO A 213 0.84 26.47 4.12
CA PRO A 213 1.30 26.45 5.50
C PRO A 213 2.31 25.31 5.78
N GLN A 214 3.28 25.56 6.65
CA GLN A 214 4.28 24.55 7.04
C GLN A 214 3.74 23.56 8.09
N GLU A 215 2.63 23.92 8.75
CA GLU A 215 2.01 23.11 9.79
C GLU A 215 0.56 22.74 9.41
N LEU A 216 0.10 21.61 9.91
CA LEU A 216 -1.30 21.22 9.90
C LEU A 216 -2.05 22.02 10.97
N ARG A 217 -2.29 23.28 10.72
CA ARG A 217 -2.90 24.25 11.63
C ARG A 217 -3.74 25.26 10.88
N ASP A 218 -4.96 25.48 11.37
CA ASP A 218 -5.91 26.48 10.87
C ASP A 218 -6.12 26.43 9.34
N ILE A 219 -6.09 25.21 8.76
CA ILE A 219 -6.32 25.02 7.32
C ILE A 219 -7.81 25.23 7.04
N ALA A 220 -8.11 26.14 6.10
CA ALA A 220 -9.48 26.43 5.68
C ALA A 220 -10.07 25.24 4.90
N LEU A 221 -11.23 24.73 5.35
CA LEU A 221 -11.92 23.65 4.65
C LEU A 221 -12.46 24.08 3.29
N GLU A 222 -12.65 25.37 3.06
CA GLU A 222 -12.99 25.98 1.78
C GLU A 222 -11.97 25.64 0.68
N TYR A 223 -10.68 25.55 1.01
CA TYR A 223 -9.62 25.19 0.08
C TYR A 223 -9.89 23.84 -0.61
N PHE A 224 -10.44 22.87 0.12
CA PHE A 224 -10.81 21.58 -0.44
C PHE A 224 -12.09 21.66 -1.29
N GLY A 225 -13.02 22.55 -0.94
CA GLY A 225 -14.18 22.87 -1.77
C GLY A 225 -13.78 23.48 -3.11
N GLU A 226 -12.80 24.37 -3.10
CA GLU A 226 -12.21 24.95 -4.31
C GLU A 226 -11.53 23.87 -5.17
N ALA A 227 -10.77 22.96 -4.55
CA ALA A 227 -10.14 21.84 -5.24
C ALA A 227 -11.19 20.92 -5.92
N LEU A 228 -12.27 20.56 -5.20
CA LEU A 228 -13.36 19.76 -5.74
C LEU A 228 -14.09 20.50 -6.89
N SER A 229 -14.30 21.80 -6.75
CA SER A 229 -14.91 22.63 -7.80
C SER A 229 -14.01 22.72 -9.03
N TRP A 230 -12.70 22.88 -8.83
CA TRP A 230 -11.70 22.87 -9.89
C TRP A 230 -11.68 21.54 -10.64
N MET A 231 -11.72 20.40 -9.92
CA MET A 231 -11.79 19.08 -10.54
C MET A 231 -13.02 18.95 -11.46
N ARG A 232 -14.18 19.43 -11.05
CA ARG A 232 -15.41 19.38 -11.86
C ARG A 232 -15.36 20.27 -13.11
N GLN A 233 -14.50 21.28 -13.14
CA GLN A 233 -14.29 22.13 -14.31
C GLN A 233 -13.32 21.53 -15.33
N ARG A 234 -12.62 20.44 -14.96
CA ARG A 234 -11.70 19.77 -15.86
C ARG A 234 -12.47 18.99 -16.93
N PRO A 235 -12.11 19.13 -18.24
CA PRO A 235 -12.79 18.39 -19.32
C PRO A 235 -12.68 16.87 -19.15
N GLU A 236 -11.61 16.39 -18.54
CA GLU A 236 -11.34 14.97 -18.27
C GLU A 236 -12.18 14.39 -17.11
N ILE A 237 -12.86 15.24 -16.34
CA ILE A 237 -13.74 14.86 -15.21
C ILE A 237 -15.17 15.37 -15.47
N GLY A 238 -15.36 16.68 -15.56
CA GLY A 238 -16.66 17.30 -15.83
C GLY A 238 -17.73 16.95 -14.79
N ASP A 239 -18.82 16.38 -15.25
CA ASP A 239 -19.96 15.95 -14.43
C ASP A 239 -19.81 14.51 -13.86
N ALA A 240 -18.69 13.84 -14.12
CA ALA A 240 -18.42 12.55 -13.53
C ALA A 240 -18.41 12.61 -11.99
N PRO A 241 -18.78 11.54 -11.29
CA PRO A 241 -18.83 11.54 -9.84
C PRO A 241 -17.46 11.71 -9.21
N LEU A 242 -17.42 12.35 -8.04
CA LEU A 242 -16.21 12.58 -7.26
C LEU A 242 -16.21 11.75 -5.98
N ALA A 243 -15.03 11.22 -5.63
CA ALA A 243 -14.73 10.65 -4.32
C ALA A 243 -13.66 11.46 -3.60
N VAL A 244 -13.51 11.20 -2.32
CA VAL A 244 -12.36 11.64 -1.51
C VAL A 244 -11.70 10.43 -0.87
N MET A 245 -10.36 10.41 -0.92
CA MET A 245 -9.54 9.36 -0.30
C MET A 245 -8.47 10.01 0.58
N GLY A 246 -8.31 9.52 1.81
CA GLY A 246 -7.29 10.04 2.72
C GLY A 246 -6.74 9.00 3.68
N VAL A 247 -5.57 9.30 4.23
CA VAL A 247 -4.85 8.44 5.19
C VAL A 247 -4.60 9.21 6.48
N SER A 248 -4.80 8.57 7.64
CA SER A 248 -4.50 9.17 8.95
C SER A 248 -5.24 10.50 9.14
N ARG A 249 -4.54 11.62 9.33
CA ARG A 249 -5.15 12.98 9.35
C ARG A 249 -5.89 13.31 8.05
N GLY A 250 -5.42 12.79 6.91
CA GLY A 250 -6.15 12.87 5.64
C GLY A 250 -7.40 12.00 5.61
N GLY A 251 -7.40 10.88 6.34
CA GLY A 251 -8.59 10.02 6.54
C GLY A 251 -9.66 10.72 7.38
N GLU A 252 -9.25 11.36 8.50
CA GLU A 252 -10.10 12.27 9.28
C GLU A 252 -10.72 13.35 8.39
N LEU A 253 -9.87 14.00 7.58
CA LEU A 253 -10.30 15.05 6.66
C LEU A 253 -11.25 14.53 5.58
N ALA A 254 -11.00 13.33 5.04
CA ALA A 254 -11.89 12.72 4.04
C ALA A 254 -13.31 12.50 4.59
N LEU A 255 -13.43 12.01 5.82
CA LEU A 255 -14.72 11.90 6.53
C LEU A 255 -15.37 13.27 6.74
N GLN A 256 -14.58 14.27 7.15
CA GLN A 256 -15.07 15.63 7.34
C GLN A 256 -15.60 16.25 6.03
N LEU A 257 -14.86 16.14 4.92
CA LEU A 257 -15.27 16.67 3.63
C LEU A 257 -16.51 15.94 3.07
N GLY A 258 -16.56 14.60 3.22
CA GLY A 258 -17.73 13.80 2.85
C GLY A 258 -19.01 14.27 3.53
N SER A 259 -18.92 14.70 4.80
CA SER A 259 -20.06 15.22 5.56
C SER A 259 -20.46 16.65 5.19
N MET A 260 -19.59 17.41 4.50
CA MET A 260 -19.81 18.83 4.21
C MET A 260 -20.18 19.09 2.74
N TYR A 261 -19.65 18.30 1.81
CA TYR A 261 -19.80 18.52 0.38
C TYR A 261 -20.69 17.47 -0.27
N PRO A 262 -21.96 17.75 -0.57
CA PRO A 262 -22.95 16.76 -1.02
C PRO A 262 -22.66 16.17 -2.41
N TRP A 263 -21.75 16.77 -3.17
CA TRP A 263 -21.29 16.23 -4.45
C TRP A 263 -20.20 15.16 -4.33
N ILE A 264 -19.66 14.92 -3.13
CA ILE A 264 -18.82 13.76 -2.87
C ILE A 264 -19.70 12.50 -2.83
N LYS A 265 -19.43 11.56 -3.74
CA LYS A 265 -20.24 10.34 -3.95
C LYS A 265 -19.62 9.08 -3.37
N ALA A 266 -18.40 9.16 -2.86
CA ALA A 266 -17.78 8.09 -2.08
C ALA A 266 -16.67 8.64 -1.18
N VAL A 267 -16.49 8.01 -0.02
CA VAL A 267 -15.42 8.34 0.94
C VAL A 267 -14.61 7.09 1.22
N VAL A 268 -13.27 7.17 1.07
CA VAL A 268 -12.33 6.12 1.47
C VAL A 268 -11.38 6.69 2.51
N ALA A 269 -11.41 6.15 3.73
CA ALA A 269 -10.59 6.65 4.82
C ALA A 269 -9.74 5.53 5.45
N TYR A 270 -8.42 5.63 5.26
CA TYR A 270 -7.44 4.71 5.83
C TYR A 270 -7.01 5.19 7.21
N VAL A 271 -7.12 4.32 8.18
CA VAL A 271 -6.75 4.54 9.59
C VAL A 271 -7.19 5.91 10.10
N PRO A 272 -8.48 6.31 9.88
CA PRO A 272 -8.97 7.65 10.21
C PRO A 272 -9.19 7.83 11.71
N ALA A 273 -9.26 9.10 12.16
CA ALA A 273 -9.95 9.44 13.39
C ALA A 273 -11.44 9.72 13.10
N ASN A 274 -12.31 9.43 14.10
CA ASN A 274 -13.75 9.72 14.07
C ASN A 274 -14.10 11.11 14.61
N VAL A 275 -13.10 11.82 15.12
CA VAL A 275 -13.20 13.17 15.65
C VAL A 275 -12.08 14.03 15.09
N ARG A 276 -12.26 15.34 15.07
CA ARG A 276 -11.18 16.27 14.69
C ARG A 276 -10.10 16.30 15.78
N TYR A 277 -8.88 15.99 15.38
CA TYR A 277 -7.70 16.10 16.23
C TYR A 277 -7.09 17.50 16.18
N PRO A 278 -6.28 17.89 17.17
CA PRO A 278 -5.62 19.19 17.19
C PRO A 278 -4.60 19.33 16.08
N SER A 279 -4.10 20.54 15.89
CA SER A 279 -2.98 20.85 15.00
C SER A 279 -1.80 19.90 15.25
N CYS A 280 -1.09 19.55 14.19
CA CYS A 280 0.10 18.73 14.28
C CYS A 280 1.33 19.52 13.83
N CYS A 281 2.43 19.47 14.49
CA CYS A 281 2.73 18.63 15.68
C CYS A 281 3.52 19.50 16.64
N GLN A 282 3.39 20.83 16.55
CA GLN A 282 4.10 21.82 17.36
C GLN A 282 3.20 22.43 18.44
N MET A 283 3.80 22.78 19.56
CA MET A 283 3.10 23.43 20.67
C MET A 283 3.10 24.96 20.52
N PRO A 284 2.08 25.68 21.01
CA PRO A 284 0.86 25.16 21.63
C PRO A 284 -0.08 24.53 20.59
N LEU A 285 -0.84 23.50 20.99
CA LEU A 285 -1.85 22.89 20.12
C LEU A 285 -2.99 23.91 19.83
N GLY A 286 -3.56 23.82 18.62
CA GLY A 286 -4.69 24.61 18.15
C GLY A 286 -5.60 23.76 17.26
N ALA A 287 -6.52 24.41 16.55
CA ALA A 287 -7.34 23.72 15.56
C ALA A 287 -6.49 23.31 14.33
N SER A 288 -6.78 22.16 13.74
CA SER A 288 -6.25 21.81 12.43
C SER A 288 -7.04 22.51 11.31
N TRP A 289 -8.33 22.65 11.52
CA TRP A 289 -9.30 23.06 10.49
C TRP A 289 -10.06 24.30 10.90
N THR A 290 -10.30 25.16 9.92
CA THR A 290 -11.24 26.29 10.05
C THR A 290 -12.38 26.16 9.03
N TRP A 291 -13.52 26.76 9.34
CA TRP A 291 -14.66 26.89 8.44
C TRP A 291 -15.27 28.27 8.59
N LYS A 292 -15.44 29.00 7.48
CA LYS A 292 -15.92 30.41 7.45
C LYS A 292 -15.12 31.32 8.41
N GLY A 293 -13.79 31.11 8.41
CA GLY A 293 -12.86 31.84 9.26
C GLY A 293 -12.92 31.49 10.76
N GLN A 294 -13.71 30.48 11.17
CA GLN A 294 -13.81 30.03 12.55
C GLN A 294 -13.08 28.70 12.75
N ALA A 295 -12.29 28.62 13.83
CA ALA A 295 -11.65 27.36 14.22
C ALA A 295 -12.70 26.29 14.58
N LEU A 296 -12.59 25.12 14.01
CA LEU A 296 -13.45 24.00 14.37
C LEU A 296 -12.99 23.37 15.69
N ALA A 297 -13.97 22.99 16.52
CA ALA A 297 -13.69 22.27 17.74
C ALA A 297 -12.93 20.95 17.47
N TRP A 298 -11.96 20.66 18.29
CA TRP A 298 -11.09 19.50 18.19
C TRP A 298 -10.99 18.80 19.55
N GLN A 299 -10.56 17.52 19.55
CA GLN A 299 -10.38 16.75 20.78
C GLN A 299 -9.17 17.27 21.54
N GLY A 300 -9.41 17.73 22.77
CA GLY A 300 -8.37 18.12 23.71
C GLY A 300 -7.46 16.97 24.16
N PRO A 301 -6.47 17.23 25.01
CA PRO A 301 -5.59 16.19 25.56
C PRO A 301 -6.38 15.04 26.17
N ARG A 302 -5.95 13.79 25.92
CA ARG A 302 -6.65 12.57 26.35
C ARG A 302 -6.93 12.49 27.87
N GLU A 303 -6.11 13.15 28.66
CA GLU A 303 -6.21 13.17 30.15
C GLU A 303 -7.43 13.98 30.67
N LYS A 304 -8.06 14.76 29.79
CA LYS A 304 -9.19 15.65 30.14
C LYS A 304 -10.34 15.49 29.14
N LEU A 305 -10.64 14.27 28.70
CA LEU A 305 -11.74 14.02 27.77
C LEU A 305 -13.07 14.33 28.43
N ASP A 306 -13.66 15.49 28.07
CA ASP A 306 -15.05 15.82 28.35
C ASP A 306 -15.95 15.29 27.24
N ALA A 307 -17.04 14.62 27.59
CA ALA A 307 -18.01 14.11 26.64
C ALA A 307 -18.60 15.20 25.74
N ALA A 308 -18.78 16.42 26.26
CA ALA A 308 -19.25 17.55 25.48
C ALA A 308 -18.19 18.06 24.47
N GLU A 309 -16.90 18.00 24.81
CA GLU A 309 -15.80 18.32 23.88
C GLU A 309 -15.72 17.28 22.77
N LEU A 310 -15.78 15.99 23.12
CA LEU A 310 -15.83 14.91 22.12
C LEU A 310 -17.00 15.07 21.17
N MET A 311 -18.18 15.42 21.68
CA MET A 311 -19.36 15.66 20.84
C MET A 311 -19.14 16.83 19.88
N ARG A 312 -18.56 17.94 20.35
CA ARG A 312 -18.23 19.10 19.49
C ARG A 312 -17.14 18.79 18.47
N ALA A 313 -16.16 17.94 18.82
CA ALA A 313 -15.09 17.51 17.94
C ALA A 313 -15.51 16.43 16.96
N SER A 314 -16.63 15.73 17.21
CA SER A 314 -17.11 14.63 16.35
C SER A 314 -17.39 15.08 14.93
N ILE A 315 -17.00 14.24 13.98
CA ILE A 315 -17.33 14.39 12.57
C ILE A 315 -18.74 13.85 12.34
N GLN A 316 -19.60 14.65 11.70
CA GLN A 316 -21.00 14.29 11.44
C GLN A 316 -21.11 13.45 10.16
N VAL A 317 -20.48 12.27 10.17
CA VAL A 317 -20.33 11.39 9.00
C VAL A 317 -21.68 10.96 8.40
N GLU A 318 -22.76 10.99 9.16
CA GLU A 318 -24.13 10.70 8.70
C GLU A 318 -24.67 11.67 7.66
N HIS A 319 -24.03 12.83 7.46
CA HIS A 319 -24.40 13.78 6.43
C HIS A 319 -23.77 13.47 5.06
N THR A 320 -22.89 12.48 4.98
CA THR A 320 -22.28 12.04 3.71
C THR A 320 -23.34 11.58 2.73
N GLN A 321 -23.23 11.96 1.45
CA GLN A 321 -24.22 11.70 0.40
C GLN A 321 -23.78 10.56 -0.55
N GLY A 322 -23.07 9.57 -0.02
CA GLY A 322 -22.60 8.40 -0.74
C GLY A 322 -22.01 7.35 0.20
N PRO A 323 -21.63 6.18 -0.29
CA PRO A 323 -21.05 5.13 0.52
C PRO A 323 -19.73 5.52 1.17
N VAL A 324 -19.44 4.89 2.32
CA VAL A 324 -18.25 5.16 3.14
C VAL A 324 -17.49 3.86 3.36
N LEU A 325 -16.21 3.84 2.99
CA LEU A 325 -15.29 2.75 3.31
C LEU A 325 -14.25 3.25 4.29
N VAL A 326 -14.10 2.56 5.42
CA VAL A 326 -13.08 2.84 6.45
C VAL A 326 -12.20 1.61 6.67
N ILE A 327 -10.90 1.84 6.81
CA ILE A 327 -9.88 0.80 6.96
C ILE A 327 -9.10 1.06 8.24
N SER A 328 -8.78 0.02 9.02
CA SER A 328 -7.97 0.15 10.23
C SER A 328 -7.11 -1.08 10.51
N GLY A 329 -6.02 -0.85 11.24
CA GLY A 329 -5.23 -1.90 11.88
C GLY A 329 -5.60 -2.04 13.35
N GLU A 330 -5.70 -3.27 13.86
CA GLU A 330 -6.02 -3.51 15.27
C GLU A 330 -4.81 -3.24 16.17
N ASP A 331 -3.59 -3.36 15.63
CA ASP A 331 -2.32 -3.06 16.32
C ASP A 331 -1.75 -1.68 15.93
N ASP A 332 -2.62 -0.71 15.57
CA ASP A 332 -2.22 0.65 15.22
C ASP A 332 -1.52 1.34 16.40
N GLY A 333 -0.22 1.63 16.25
CA GLY A 333 0.62 2.22 17.29
C GLY A 333 0.53 3.76 17.38
N VAL A 334 -0.10 4.42 16.41
CA VAL A 334 -0.27 5.89 16.38
C VAL A 334 -1.48 6.32 17.20
N TRP A 335 -2.62 5.67 16.95
CA TRP A 335 -3.88 5.88 17.64
C TRP A 335 -4.79 4.64 17.48
N PRO A 336 -5.85 4.48 18.30
CA PRO A 336 -6.71 3.30 18.23
C PRO A 336 -7.68 3.36 17.03
N SER A 337 -7.13 3.29 15.80
CA SER A 337 -7.93 3.45 14.57
C SER A 337 -9.05 2.40 14.45
N ALA A 338 -8.85 1.19 14.96
CA ALA A 338 -9.88 0.15 14.99
C ALA A 338 -11.12 0.59 15.80
N ASN A 339 -10.94 1.20 16.98
CA ASN A 339 -12.05 1.73 17.77
C ASN A 339 -12.69 2.95 17.11
N MET A 340 -11.89 3.75 16.41
CA MET A 340 -12.37 4.94 15.71
C MET A 340 -13.24 4.59 14.51
N VAL A 341 -12.90 3.57 13.72
CA VAL A 341 -13.76 3.11 12.62
C VAL A 341 -15.03 2.44 13.13
N ASP A 342 -14.97 1.73 14.27
CA ASP A 342 -16.17 1.21 14.92
C ASP A 342 -17.12 2.34 15.36
N ALA A 343 -16.58 3.44 15.87
CA ALA A 343 -17.34 4.63 16.23
C ALA A 343 -17.99 5.31 15.01
N VAL A 344 -17.25 5.40 13.88
CA VAL A 344 -17.81 5.88 12.59
C VAL A 344 -18.98 5.00 12.16
N ALA A 345 -18.80 3.68 12.12
CA ALA A 345 -19.85 2.74 11.72
C ALA A 345 -21.05 2.76 12.68
N ALA A 346 -20.81 2.87 13.98
CA ALA A 346 -21.86 2.99 14.98
C ALA A 346 -22.70 4.27 14.79
N ARG A 347 -22.06 5.41 14.56
CA ARG A 347 -22.72 6.69 14.30
C ARG A 347 -23.56 6.63 13.03
N LEU A 348 -23.06 6.07 11.95
CA LEU A 348 -23.81 5.89 10.72
C LEU A 348 -25.05 5.03 10.94
N ARG A 349 -24.92 3.89 11.62
CA ARG A 349 -26.08 3.03 11.98
C ARG A 349 -27.10 3.73 12.85
N GLN A 350 -26.67 4.44 13.90
CA GLN A 350 -27.55 5.15 14.83
C GLN A 350 -28.37 6.26 14.13
N ASN A 351 -27.82 6.85 13.08
CA ASN A 351 -28.48 7.89 12.29
C ASN A 351 -29.18 7.36 11.03
N HIS A 352 -29.41 6.05 10.94
CA HIS A 352 -30.12 5.40 9.81
C HIS A 352 -29.52 5.79 8.44
N PHE A 353 -28.18 5.81 8.35
CA PHE A 353 -27.48 6.20 7.12
C PHE A 353 -27.94 5.36 5.93
N ALA A 354 -28.30 6.04 4.83
CA ALA A 354 -28.98 5.41 3.70
C ALA A 354 -28.05 4.70 2.70
N HIS A 355 -26.72 4.91 2.83
CA HIS A 355 -25.75 4.36 1.90
C HIS A 355 -24.94 3.22 2.52
N GLU A 356 -24.22 2.48 1.68
CA GLU A 356 -23.37 1.39 2.11
C GLU A 356 -22.23 1.87 3.03
N VAL A 357 -21.92 1.08 4.05
CA VAL A 357 -20.79 1.29 4.96
C VAL A 357 -19.94 0.04 4.95
N VAL A 358 -18.71 0.16 4.46
CA VAL A 358 -17.72 -0.91 4.44
C VAL A 358 -16.70 -0.64 5.52
N VAL A 359 -16.49 -1.61 6.41
CA VAL A 359 -15.47 -1.55 7.47
C VAL A 359 -14.48 -2.68 7.28
N LEU A 360 -13.23 -2.35 7.01
CA LEU A 360 -12.13 -3.30 6.91
C LEU A 360 -11.22 -3.14 8.13
N LYS A 361 -11.15 -4.19 8.95
CA LYS A 361 -10.30 -4.22 10.15
C LYS A 361 -9.33 -5.38 10.02
N TYR A 362 -8.06 -5.11 10.25
CA TYR A 362 -7.00 -6.08 10.05
C TYR A 362 -6.24 -6.34 11.33
N ALA A 363 -6.35 -7.60 11.80
CA ALA A 363 -5.52 -8.09 12.89
C ALA A 363 -4.03 -7.98 12.51
N HIS A 364 -3.19 -7.71 13.51
CA HIS A 364 -1.73 -7.61 13.34
C HIS A 364 -1.25 -6.55 12.35
N ALA A 365 -2.15 -5.73 11.78
CA ALA A 365 -1.80 -4.56 11.00
C ALA A 365 -1.79 -3.30 11.87
N GLY A 366 -0.87 -2.38 11.54
CA GLY A 366 -0.69 -1.11 12.24
C GLY A 366 -1.27 0.08 11.47
N HIS A 367 -0.64 1.24 11.64
CA HIS A 367 -1.05 2.50 10.98
C HIS A 367 -0.85 2.50 9.46
N ARG A 368 -0.29 1.42 8.91
CA ARG A 368 -0.14 1.18 7.47
C ARG A 368 -1.14 0.16 6.92
N ALA A 369 -2.18 -0.17 7.68
CA ALA A 369 -3.19 -1.13 7.26
C ALA A 369 -3.84 -0.76 5.92
N GLY A 370 -3.87 -1.72 5.00
CA GLY A 370 -4.58 -1.61 3.73
C GLY A 370 -3.95 -0.67 2.70
N MET A 371 -2.71 -0.19 2.87
CA MET A 371 -2.07 0.69 1.90
C MET A 371 -2.01 0.04 0.51
N PRO A 372 -2.26 0.80 -0.58
CA PRO A 372 -2.40 0.23 -1.92
C PRO A 372 -1.04 -0.08 -2.58
N GLU A 373 -0.17 -0.78 -1.86
CA GLU A 373 1.18 -1.13 -2.32
C GLU A 373 1.74 -2.34 -1.57
N ILE A 374 2.47 -3.19 -2.29
CA ILE A 374 3.16 -4.36 -1.76
C ILE A 374 4.67 -4.10 -1.85
N ILE A 375 5.22 -3.53 -0.79
CA ILE A 375 6.60 -3.07 -0.66
C ILE A 375 7.17 -3.60 0.67
N PRO A 376 8.47 -3.42 0.97
CA PRO A 376 9.01 -3.72 2.29
C PRO A 376 8.16 -3.11 3.40
N ALA A 377 7.59 -3.97 4.25
CA ALA A 377 6.58 -3.57 5.25
C ALA A 377 7.19 -3.34 6.65
N TRP A 378 8.49 -3.60 6.81
CA TRP A 378 9.20 -3.37 8.07
C TRP A 378 9.35 -1.87 8.36
N HIS A 379 9.18 -1.50 9.62
CA HIS A 379 9.47 -0.16 10.13
C HIS A 379 9.85 -0.25 11.61
N ASN A 380 10.54 0.77 12.12
CA ASN A 380 10.91 0.84 13.53
C ASN A 380 11.17 2.30 13.94
N GLY A 381 10.30 2.85 14.78
CA GLY A 381 10.49 4.18 15.32
C GLY A 381 10.65 5.26 14.24
N VAL A 382 9.64 5.42 13.39
CA VAL A 382 9.69 6.31 12.21
C VAL A 382 9.75 7.78 12.64
N PRO A 383 10.77 8.55 12.23
CA PRO A 383 10.84 9.98 12.49
C PRO A 383 9.67 10.72 11.83
N HIS A 384 8.97 11.56 12.59
CA HIS A 384 7.89 12.36 12.02
C HIS A 384 8.45 13.70 11.50
N PRO A 385 8.24 14.05 10.22
CA PRO A 385 8.87 15.24 9.63
C PRO A 385 8.44 16.57 10.26
N GLY A 386 7.35 16.60 11.03
CA GLY A 386 6.83 17.80 11.70
C GLY A 386 6.97 17.80 13.22
N ALA A 387 7.57 16.79 13.82
CA ALA A 387 7.67 16.67 15.27
C ALA A 387 9.03 16.11 15.69
N VAL A 388 9.53 16.56 16.84
CA VAL A 388 10.74 16.00 17.48
C VAL A 388 10.34 14.71 18.22
N ARG A 389 9.81 13.74 17.49
CA ARG A 389 9.45 12.43 18.05
C ARG A 389 9.56 11.34 17.01
N VAL A 390 9.85 10.14 17.46
CA VAL A 390 9.67 8.92 16.69
C VAL A 390 8.27 8.39 16.91
N THR A 391 7.66 7.88 15.85
CA THR A 391 6.32 7.29 15.87
C THR A 391 6.43 5.81 15.59
N ASP A 392 5.89 4.99 16.46
CA ASP A 392 5.67 3.58 16.15
C ASP A 392 4.37 3.43 15.37
N TYR A 393 4.45 2.84 14.19
CA TYR A 393 3.25 2.60 13.37
C TYR A 393 2.50 1.34 13.79
N GLY A 394 3.12 0.49 14.62
CA GLY A 394 2.50 -0.75 15.08
C GLY A 394 2.31 -1.80 13.98
N GLY A 395 1.71 -2.91 14.35
CA GLY A 395 1.52 -4.06 13.49
C GLY A 395 2.80 -4.84 13.20
N THR A 396 2.65 -5.94 12.48
CA THR A 396 3.76 -6.74 11.98
C THR A 396 3.97 -6.50 10.49
N PRO A 397 5.16 -6.72 9.92
CA PRO A 397 5.37 -6.64 8.48
C PRO A 397 4.40 -7.53 7.70
N GLU A 398 4.12 -8.74 8.20
CA GLU A 398 3.18 -9.70 7.61
C GLU A 398 1.74 -9.14 7.67
N GLY A 399 1.26 -8.72 8.83
CA GLY A 399 -0.09 -8.18 8.99
C GLY A 399 -0.32 -6.92 8.15
N ASN A 400 0.67 -6.02 8.06
CA ASN A 400 0.61 -4.84 7.19
C ASN A 400 0.52 -5.25 5.70
N ALA A 401 1.33 -6.22 5.25
CA ALA A 401 1.33 -6.70 3.87
C ALA A 401 0.05 -7.46 3.51
N GLU A 402 -0.42 -8.35 4.39
CA GLU A 402 -1.68 -9.09 4.19
C GLU A 402 -2.88 -8.15 4.12
N SER A 403 -2.91 -7.12 4.98
CA SER A 403 -3.93 -6.09 4.93
C SER A 403 -3.95 -5.34 3.60
N SER A 404 -2.78 -5.05 3.01
CA SER A 404 -2.67 -4.42 1.69
C SER A 404 -3.18 -5.34 0.58
N LEU A 405 -2.75 -6.60 0.57
CA LEU A 405 -3.17 -7.61 -0.42
C LEU A 405 -4.70 -7.82 -0.42
N ASP A 406 -5.33 -7.78 0.74
CA ASP A 406 -6.78 -7.95 0.89
C ASP A 406 -7.57 -6.65 0.61
N ALA A 407 -7.04 -5.49 1.04
CA ALA A 407 -7.74 -4.20 0.89
C ALA A 407 -7.73 -3.67 -0.56
N ILE A 408 -6.64 -3.85 -1.30
CA ILE A 408 -6.48 -3.33 -2.67
C ILE A 408 -7.69 -3.67 -3.55
N PRO A 409 -8.05 -4.95 -3.78
CA PRO A 409 -9.20 -5.28 -4.63
C PRO A 409 -10.53 -4.78 -4.06
N LYS A 410 -10.70 -4.77 -2.74
CA LYS A 410 -11.93 -4.30 -2.09
C LYS A 410 -12.13 -2.79 -2.22
N VAL A 411 -11.06 -2.01 -2.14
CA VAL A 411 -11.11 -0.55 -2.35
C VAL A 411 -11.43 -0.23 -3.81
N LEU A 412 -10.84 -0.95 -4.76
CA LEU A 412 -11.13 -0.76 -6.19
C LEU A 412 -12.58 -1.15 -6.50
N GLU A 413 -13.07 -2.30 -6.00
CA GLU A 413 -14.47 -2.71 -6.15
C GLU A 413 -15.44 -1.69 -5.56
N PHE A 414 -15.14 -1.18 -4.36
CA PHE A 414 -15.94 -0.13 -3.72
C PHE A 414 -16.00 1.14 -4.57
N LEU A 415 -14.87 1.61 -5.08
CA LEU A 415 -14.82 2.79 -5.94
C LEU A 415 -15.52 2.56 -7.28
N ASP A 416 -15.33 1.41 -7.91
CA ASP A 416 -15.98 1.06 -9.18
C ASP A 416 -17.51 1.06 -9.03
N LYS A 417 -18.03 0.39 -8.00
CA LYS A 417 -19.45 0.36 -7.68
C LYS A 417 -20.02 1.75 -7.38
N SER A 418 -19.25 2.58 -6.67
CA SER A 418 -19.71 3.89 -6.22
C SER A 418 -19.65 4.97 -7.30
N LEU A 419 -18.68 4.90 -8.23
CA LEU A 419 -18.35 5.98 -9.15
C LEU A 419 -18.55 5.63 -10.61
N LYS A 420 -18.40 4.36 -11.02
CA LYS A 420 -18.57 3.96 -12.42
C LYS A 420 -20.00 3.48 -12.72
N GLY A 421 -20.84 3.36 -11.69
CA GLY A 421 -22.23 2.89 -11.77
C GLY A 421 -22.27 1.40 -12.04
N GLY A 422 -22.98 0.62 -11.22
CA GLY A 422 -23.46 -0.66 -11.69
C GLY A 422 -24.52 -0.40 -12.76
N ASN A 423 -24.21 -0.72 -14.01
CA ASN A 423 -25.22 -0.91 -15.05
C ASN A 423 -26.04 -2.16 -14.72
#